data_cbc9ae7ff6cda44e075314ef1fb650ec
#
_entry.id   cbc9ae7ff6cda44e075314ef1fb650ec
#
_cell.length_a   1.000
_cell.length_b   1.000
_cell.length_c   1.000
_cell.angle_alpha   90.00
_cell.angle_beta   90.00
_cell.angle_gamma   90.00
#
_symmetry.space_group_name_H-M   'P 1'
#
loop_
_entity.id
_entity.type
_entity.pdbx_description
1 polymer ?
#
loop_
_entity_poly.entity_id
_entity_poly.type
_entity_poly.pdbx_seq_one_letter_code
_entity_poly.pdbx_strand_id
1 'polypeptide(L)'
;MKNLIVVTGGCGFVGSNLIEHFLKKTKLQIISLDNYSSGTIKNHIKNKRVTYLKANTINISKVLKKRKRYIQAIFHFGEFARIYQSFLNMNECIESNSMGTHAVIKFCMENKIKLIYSATSASLGNKG
;
A
#
# COMPACT_ATOMS: atom_id res chain seq x y z
N MET A 1 14.75 8.63 14.58
CA MET A 1 13.96 7.46 14.99
C MET A 1 12.92 7.16 13.91
N LYS A 2 12.75 5.89 13.53
CA LYS A 2 11.74 5.48 12.54
C LYS A 2 10.40 5.29 13.26
N ASN A 3 9.45 6.17 13.02
CA ASN A 3 8.13 6.17 13.66
C ASN A 3 6.96 6.25 12.65
N LEU A 4 7.24 6.03 11.38
CA LEU A 4 6.30 6.12 10.29
C LEU A 4 6.09 4.76 9.62
N ILE A 5 4.86 4.39 9.36
CA ILE A 5 4.51 3.28 8.46
C ILE A 5 3.79 3.81 7.22
N VAL A 6 3.88 3.05 6.14
CA VAL A 6 3.15 3.32 4.90
C VAL A 6 2.24 2.13 4.62
N VAL A 7 0.99 2.42 4.26
CA VAL A 7 0.02 1.41 3.81
C VAL A 7 -0.38 1.79 2.38
N THR A 8 0.06 1.01 1.40
CA THR A 8 -0.43 1.15 0.04
C THR A 8 -1.77 0.43 -0.10
N GLY A 9 -2.70 0.98 -0.87
CA GLY A 9 -4.08 0.50 -0.87
C GLY A 9 -4.81 0.78 0.45
N GLY A 10 -4.39 1.85 1.15
CA GLY A 10 -4.90 2.18 2.48
C GLY A 10 -6.34 2.69 2.53
N CYS A 11 -6.95 2.96 1.36
CA CYS A 11 -8.37 3.33 1.25
C CYS A 11 -9.27 2.14 0.85
N GLY A 12 -8.67 0.96 0.63
CA GLY A 12 -9.38 -0.30 0.45
C GLY A 12 -9.81 -0.91 1.79
N PHE A 13 -10.51 -2.07 1.72
CA PHE A 13 -11.02 -2.75 2.91
C PHE A 13 -9.90 -3.18 3.87
N VAL A 14 -8.91 -3.93 3.39
CA VAL A 14 -7.82 -4.43 4.25
C VAL A 14 -6.97 -3.28 4.79
N GLY A 15 -6.57 -2.35 3.92
CA GLY A 15 -5.70 -1.25 4.29
C GLY A 15 -6.33 -0.31 5.32
N SER A 16 -7.61 0.03 5.18
CA SER A 16 -8.31 0.92 6.13
C SER A 16 -8.48 0.26 7.51
N ASN A 17 -8.79 -1.03 7.56
CA ASN A 17 -8.87 -1.78 8.82
C ASN A 17 -7.51 -1.86 9.52
N LEU A 18 -6.44 -2.07 8.75
CA LEU A 18 -5.08 -2.08 9.31
C LEU A 18 -4.69 -0.70 9.87
N ILE A 19 -5.01 0.38 9.16
CA ILE A 19 -4.78 1.75 9.63
C ILE A 19 -5.51 1.98 10.95
N GLU A 20 -6.78 1.60 11.04
CA GLU A 20 -7.56 1.71 12.29
C GLU A 20 -6.92 0.93 13.44
N HIS A 21 -6.47 -0.30 13.18
CA HIS A 21 -5.78 -1.12 14.17
C HIS A 21 -4.52 -0.43 14.69
N PHE A 22 -3.65 0.09 13.80
CA PHE A 22 -2.44 0.80 14.22
C PHE A 22 -2.74 2.07 15.01
N LEU A 23 -3.78 2.80 14.65
CA LEU A 23 -4.21 3.99 15.40
C LEU A 23 -4.62 3.64 16.83
N LYS A 24 -5.29 2.50 17.04
CA LYS A 24 -5.73 2.02 18.36
C LYS A 24 -4.58 1.45 19.19
N LYS A 25 -3.63 0.76 18.56
CA LYS A 25 -2.62 -0.05 19.26
C LYS A 25 -1.24 0.61 19.35
N THR A 26 -0.96 1.65 18.59
CA THR A 26 0.36 2.27 18.51
C THR A 26 0.27 3.79 18.54
N LYS A 27 1.45 4.44 18.64
CA LYS A 27 1.59 5.89 18.49
C LYS A 27 2.22 6.29 17.13
N LEU A 28 2.30 5.35 16.18
CA LEU A 28 2.93 5.58 14.89
C LEU A 28 2.20 6.62 14.05
N GLN A 29 2.98 7.33 13.23
CA GLN A 29 2.46 8.10 12.11
C GLN A 29 2.18 7.15 10.94
N ILE A 30 1.16 7.44 10.16
CA ILE A 30 0.72 6.57 9.07
C ILE A 30 0.57 7.38 7.79
N ILE A 31 1.11 6.87 6.69
CA ILE A 31 0.78 7.35 5.34
C ILE A 31 -0.06 6.28 4.67
N SER A 32 -1.25 6.64 4.23
CA SER A 32 -2.06 5.87 3.30
C SER A 32 -1.75 6.35 1.89
N LEU A 33 -1.23 5.48 1.03
CA LEU A 33 -0.97 5.75 -0.37
C LEU A 33 -1.93 4.93 -1.22
N ASP A 34 -2.81 5.59 -1.96
CA ASP A 34 -3.86 4.94 -2.75
C ASP A 34 -4.14 5.73 -4.04
N ASN A 35 -4.43 5.06 -5.13
CA ASN A 35 -4.83 5.71 -6.38
C ASN A 35 -6.34 5.86 -6.52
N TYR A 36 -7.10 5.25 -5.59
CA TYR A 36 -8.56 5.21 -5.56
C TYR A 36 -9.22 4.47 -6.73
N SER A 37 -8.50 3.57 -7.39
CA SER A 37 -9.11 2.72 -8.44
C SER A 37 -10.20 1.80 -7.88
N SER A 38 -10.02 1.32 -6.65
CA SER A 38 -11.02 0.52 -5.91
C SER A 38 -11.25 1.01 -4.48
N GLY A 39 -10.34 1.80 -3.93
CA GLY A 39 -10.45 2.44 -2.62
C GLY A 39 -11.43 3.61 -2.63
N THR A 40 -11.91 3.98 -1.46
CA THR A 40 -12.89 5.07 -1.32
C THR A 40 -12.52 6.05 -0.21
N ILE A 41 -12.82 7.34 -0.42
CA ILE A 41 -12.67 8.39 0.59
C ILE A 41 -13.54 8.11 1.84
N LYS A 42 -14.63 7.36 1.70
CA LYS A 42 -15.47 6.95 2.83
C LYS A 42 -14.72 6.13 3.89
N ASN A 43 -13.62 5.48 3.49
CA ASN A 43 -12.75 4.72 4.39
C ASN A 43 -11.70 5.59 5.10
N HIS A 44 -11.69 6.90 4.89
CA HIS A 44 -10.78 7.79 5.58
C HIS A 44 -11.13 7.91 7.07
N ILE A 45 -10.11 7.78 7.89
CA ILE A 45 -10.21 7.99 9.34
C ILE A 45 -9.68 9.39 9.65
N LYS A 46 -10.53 10.24 10.24
CA LYS A 46 -10.13 11.58 10.68
C LYS A 46 -9.22 11.47 11.91
N ASN A 47 -7.91 11.44 11.68
CA ASN A 47 -6.91 11.41 12.74
C ASN A 47 -5.65 12.16 12.30
N LYS A 48 -5.08 13.01 13.15
CA LYS A 48 -3.88 13.81 12.87
C LYS A 48 -2.63 12.98 12.58
N ARG A 49 -2.64 11.69 12.94
CA ARG A 49 -1.54 10.75 12.69
C ARG A 49 -1.63 10.06 11.32
N VAL A 50 -2.69 10.25 10.55
CA VAL A 50 -2.84 9.67 9.22
C VAL A 50 -2.77 10.75 8.16
N THR A 51 -1.91 10.54 7.17
CA THR A 51 -1.84 11.37 5.96
C THR A 51 -2.26 10.52 4.76
N TYR A 52 -3.28 10.97 4.04
CA TYR A 52 -3.75 10.32 2.81
C TYR A 52 -3.10 10.97 1.59
N LEU A 53 -2.42 10.18 0.77
CA LEU A 53 -1.77 10.61 -0.45
C LEU A 53 -2.36 9.86 -1.65
N LYS A 54 -2.91 10.62 -2.61
CA LYS A 54 -3.39 10.05 -3.88
C LYS A 54 -2.23 9.88 -4.84
N ALA A 55 -1.82 8.64 -5.09
CA ALA A 55 -0.76 8.32 -6.06
C ALA A 55 -0.76 6.83 -6.43
N ASN A 56 -0.21 6.52 -7.60
CA ASN A 56 0.11 5.14 -7.99
C ASN A 56 1.40 4.68 -7.31
N THR A 57 1.49 3.40 -6.97
CA THR A 57 2.65 2.80 -6.32
C THR A 57 3.92 2.88 -7.16
N ILE A 58 3.81 2.93 -8.49
CA ILE A 58 4.95 3.14 -9.40
C ILE A 58 5.72 4.44 -9.07
N ASN A 59 5.06 5.43 -8.51
CA ASN A 59 5.63 6.72 -8.14
C ASN A 59 6.11 6.80 -6.68
N ILE A 60 6.18 5.68 -5.97
CA ILE A 60 6.46 5.65 -4.53
C ILE A 60 7.75 6.38 -4.14
N SER A 61 8.82 6.21 -4.91
CA SER A 61 10.11 6.86 -4.66
C SER A 61 10.00 8.39 -4.71
N LYS A 62 9.24 8.92 -5.66
CA LYS A 62 9.01 10.37 -5.78
C LYS A 62 8.15 10.88 -4.64
N VAL A 63 7.05 10.20 -4.35
CA VAL A 63 6.05 10.58 -3.34
C VAL A 63 6.62 10.56 -1.93
N LEU A 64 7.45 9.57 -1.61
CA LEU A 64 8.00 9.37 -0.26
C LEU A 64 9.43 9.88 -0.09
N LYS A 65 10.02 10.54 -1.11
CA LYS A 65 11.43 11.00 -1.12
C LYS A 65 11.84 11.72 0.17
N LYS A 66 11.03 12.66 0.63
CA LYS A 66 11.33 13.48 1.82
C LYS A 66 11.10 12.74 3.15
N ARG A 67 10.37 11.62 3.14
CA ARG A 67 9.95 10.89 4.34
C ARG A 67 10.65 9.55 4.53
N LYS A 68 11.40 9.06 3.53
CA LYS A 68 11.99 7.73 3.50
C LYS A 68 12.80 7.36 4.75
N ARG A 69 13.53 8.31 5.32
CA ARG A 69 14.36 8.08 6.52
C ARG A 69 13.56 7.78 7.79
N TYR A 70 12.28 8.16 7.83
CA TYR A 70 11.40 7.95 8.98
C TYR A 70 10.58 6.66 8.88
N ILE A 71 10.54 6.04 7.67
CA ILE A 71 9.72 4.86 7.41
C ILE A 71 10.40 3.64 8.00
N GLN A 72 9.67 2.92 8.87
CA GLN A 72 10.13 1.64 9.42
C GLN A 72 9.61 0.44 8.64
N ALA A 73 8.39 0.53 8.08
CA ALA A 73 7.77 -0.55 7.30
C ALA A 73 6.78 -0.02 6.28
N ILE A 74 6.63 -0.77 5.19
CA ILE A 74 5.58 -0.61 4.19
C ILE A 74 4.72 -1.86 4.19
N PHE A 75 3.41 -1.68 4.32
CA PHE A 75 2.38 -2.70 4.15
C PHE A 75 1.78 -2.53 2.75
N HIS A 76 2.04 -3.48 1.87
CA HIS A 76 1.69 -3.36 0.45
C HIS A 76 0.43 -4.15 0.12
N PHE A 77 -0.70 -3.43 -0.02
CA PHE A 77 -2.00 -3.93 -0.45
C PHE A 77 -2.53 -3.21 -1.69
N GLY A 78 -1.74 -2.28 -2.24
CA GLY A 78 -2.11 -1.46 -3.39
C GLY A 78 -1.97 -2.20 -4.71
N GLU A 79 -2.66 -3.33 -4.85
CA GLU A 79 -2.71 -4.14 -6.06
C GLU A 79 -4.13 -4.26 -6.60
N PHE A 80 -4.24 -4.55 -7.88
CA PHE A 80 -5.51 -4.82 -8.55
C PHE A 80 -5.95 -6.25 -8.23
N ALA A 81 -7.01 -6.40 -7.41
CA ALA A 81 -7.37 -7.67 -6.80
C ALA A 81 -8.57 -8.39 -7.44
N ARG A 82 -9.20 -7.83 -8.48
CA ARG A 82 -10.42 -8.38 -9.07
C ARG A 82 -10.16 -9.06 -10.41
N ILE A 83 -10.18 -10.39 -10.43
CA ILE A 83 -9.86 -11.21 -11.61
C ILE A 83 -10.69 -10.82 -12.83
N TYR A 84 -12.03 -10.78 -12.73
CA TYR A 84 -12.86 -10.41 -13.87
C TYR A 84 -12.55 -9.03 -14.42
N GLN A 85 -12.37 -8.04 -13.55
CA GLN A 85 -12.07 -6.68 -13.98
C GLN A 85 -10.66 -6.54 -14.56
N SER A 86 -9.72 -7.43 -14.22
CA SER A 86 -8.37 -7.39 -14.77
C SER A 86 -8.35 -7.69 -16.28
N PHE A 87 -9.29 -8.49 -16.77
CA PHE A 87 -9.46 -8.72 -18.22
C PHE A 87 -9.95 -7.47 -18.95
N LEU A 88 -10.80 -6.68 -18.31
CA LEU A 88 -11.32 -5.42 -18.89
C LEU A 88 -10.32 -4.27 -18.76
N ASN A 89 -9.47 -4.30 -17.74
CA ASN A 89 -8.51 -3.22 -17.40
C ASN A 89 -7.09 -3.78 -17.26
N MET A 90 -6.65 -4.56 -18.25
CA MET A 90 -5.38 -5.28 -18.21
C MET A 90 -4.16 -4.35 -18.00
N ASN A 91 -4.13 -3.21 -18.68
CA ASN A 91 -3.04 -2.25 -18.53
C ASN A 91 -2.91 -1.71 -17.10
N GLU A 92 -4.03 -1.37 -16.48
CA GLU A 92 -4.07 -0.92 -15.09
C GLU A 92 -3.63 -2.04 -14.13
N CYS A 93 -4.05 -3.28 -14.40
CA CYS A 93 -3.65 -4.45 -13.63
C CYS A 93 -2.13 -4.68 -13.72
N ILE A 94 -1.54 -4.62 -14.91
CA ILE A 94 -0.09 -4.79 -15.12
C ILE A 94 0.68 -3.64 -14.45
N GLU A 95 0.24 -2.41 -14.65
CA GLU A 95 0.87 -1.24 -14.02
C GLU A 95 0.86 -1.36 -12.49
N SER A 96 -0.28 -1.70 -11.91
CA SER A 96 -0.43 -1.81 -10.46
C SER A 96 0.34 -3.01 -9.89
N ASN A 97 0.11 -4.21 -10.43
CA ASN A 97 0.56 -5.46 -9.82
C ASN A 97 2.01 -5.84 -10.18
N SER A 98 2.48 -5.49 -11.38
CA SER A 98 3.84 -5.77 -11.80
C SER A 98 4.75 -4.56 -11.56
N MET A 99 4.48 -3.45 -12.24
CA MET A 99 5.35 -2.27 -12.20
C MET A 99 5.29 -1.57 -10.84
N GLY A 100 4.09 -1.42 -10.28
CA GLY A 100 3.88 -0.81 -8.97
C GLY A 100 4.52 -1.61 -7.85
N THR A 101 4.32 -2.92 -7.82
CA THR A 101 4.93 -3.82 -6.82
C THR A 101 6.44 -3.84 -6.96
N HIS A 102 6.98 -3.90 -8.20
CA HIS A 102 8.42 -3.76 -8.43
C HIS A 102 8.97 -2.45 -7.87
N ALA A 103 8.30 -1.31 -8.10
CA ALA A 103 8.72 -0.02 -7.58
C ALA A 103 8.72 0.01 -6.03
N VAL A 104 7.74 -0.61 -5.38
CA VAL A 104 7.67 -0.72 -3.91
C VAL A 104 8.83 -1.57 -3.38
N ILE A 105 9.08 -2.74 -3.97
CA ILE A 105 10.18 -3.64 -3.59
C ILE A 105 11.51 -2.89 -3.72
N LYS A 106 11.78 -2.29 -4.88
CA LYS A 106 13.01 -1.52 -5.14
C LYS A 106 13.19 -0.41 -4.12
N PHE A 107 12.15 0.38 -3.85
CA PHE A 107 12.21 1.46 -2.85
C PHE A 107 12.54 0.93 -1.46
N CYS A 108 11.95 -0.19 -1.05
CA CYS A 108 12.23 -0.83 0.24
C CYS A 108 13.68 -1.32 0.33
N MET A 109 14.20 -1.97 -0.71
CA MET A 109 15.58 -2.47 -0.76
C MET A 109 16.59 -1.31 -0.68
N GLU A 110 16.44 -0.28 -1.51
CA GLU A 110 17.35 0.85 -1.57
C GLU A 110 17.42 1.66 -0.26
N ASN A 111 16.33 1.66 0.50
CA ASN A 111 16.21 2.47 1.73
C ASN A 111 16.23 1.64 3.02
N LYS A 112 16.48 0.32 2.92
CA LYS A 112 16.49 -0.62 4.06
C LYS A 112 15.20 -0.51 4.90
N ILE A 113 14.06 -0.54 4.22
CA ILE A 113 12.71 -0.48 4.80
C ILE A 113 12.12 -1.89 4.80
N LYS A 114 11.51 -2.31 5.91
CA LYS A 114 10.81 -3.58 5.99
C LYS A 114 9.57 -3.55 5.09
N LEU A 115 9.43 -4.57 4.25
CA LEU A 115 8.24 -4.78 3.42
C LEU A 115 7.40 -5.91 3.98
N ILE A 116 6.11 -5.64 4.16
CA ILE A 116 5.07 -6.65 4.42
C ILE A 116 4.20 -6.69 3.15
N TYR A 117 4.34 -7.79 2.41
CA TYR A 117 3.68 -7.99 1.13
C TYR A 117 2.50 -8.95 1.27
N SER A 118 1.36 -8.57 0.72
CA SER A 118 0.16 -9.42 0.69
C SER A 118 0.22 -10.33 -0.55
N ALA A 119 0.57 -11.59 -0.34
CA ALA A 119 0.51 -12.61 -1.37
C ALA A 119 -0.90 -13.17 -1.55
N THR A 120 -1.09 -13.97 -2.59
CA THR A 120 -2.38 -14.61 -2.90
C THR A 120 -2.35 -16.11 -2.64
N SER A 121 -3.46 -16.65 -2.13
CA SER A 121 -3.67 -18.10 -2.01
C SER A 121 -3.72 -18.80 -3.37
N ALA A 122 -4.06 -18.10 -4.45
CA ALA A 122 -4.06 -18.64 -5.81
C ALA A 122 -2.68 -19.17 -6.26
N SER A 123 -1.58 -18.67 -5.67
CA SER A 123 -0.23 -19.18 -5.94
C SER A 123 -0.01 -20.61 -5.45
N LEU A 124 -0.84 -21.12 -4.54
CA LEU A 124 -0.77 -22.48 -4.00
C LEU A 124 -1.45 -23.51 -4.90
N GLY A 125 -2.21 -23.07 -5.92
CA GLY A 125 -2.95 -23.94 -6.83
C GLY A 125 -4.07 -24.73 -6.16
N ASN A 126 -4.57 -25.79 -6.85
CA ASN A 126 -5.71 -26.59 -6.40
C ASN A 126 -5.38 -27.60 -5.28
N LYS A 127 -4.16 -27.68 -4.84
CA LYS A 127 -3.71 -28.60 -3.77
C LYS A 127 -3.48 -27.89 -2.44
N GLY A 128 -3.91 -26.64 -2.36
CA GLY A 128 -3.83 -25.86 -1.12
C GLY A 128 -4.97 -26.11 -0.15
#